data_74153bdd8a0928a421a816096dea30b7
#
_entry.id   74153bdd8a0928a421a816096dea30b7
#
_cell.length_a   1.000
_cell.length_b   1.000
_cell.length_c   1.000
_cell.angle_alpha   90.00
_cell.angle_beta   90.00
_cell.angle_gamma   90.00
#
_symmetry.space_group_name_H-M   'P 1'
#
loop_
_entity.id
_entity.type
_entity.pdbx_description
1 polymer ?
#
loop_
_entity_poly.entity_id
_entity_poly.type
_entity_poly.pdbx_seq_one_letter_code
_entity_poly.pdbx_strand_id
1 'polypeptide(L)'
;MVVSAANYLQKECGSCIRTEKFKDLEDSVETSVSVFFSMKDIPNMLQDPANPKRDRSLIMELTKSLLGIGSRSLQALGFTLINKNQLFIPASRRSYYHAKAQKLRDEMTEKLGDNGVFLYPVCNGLAHYHNQVFLRASGVMYTMMFNILGMPATSVPMGLHNGLPIGIQVIAAPNQDRLCLAVAKQLEIGFGGWRL
;
A
#
# COMPACT_ATOMS: atom_id res chain seq x y z
N MET A 1 -8.79 -13.49 -10.07
CA MET A 1 -8.62 -13.54 -8.60
C MET A 1 -9.71 -12.79 -7.85
N VAL A 2 -9.81 -11.45 -7.97
CA VAL A 2 -10.83 -10.66 -7.24
C VAL A 2 -12.24 -11.18 -7.51
N VAL A 3 -12.61 -11.39 -8.78
CA VAL A 3 -13.93 -11.95 -9.16
C VAL A 3 -14.13 -13.35 -8.60
N SER A 4 -13.10 -14.20 -8.60
CA SER A 4 -13.20 -15.56 -8.03
C SER A 4 -13.43 -15.52 -6.51
N ALA A 5 -12.76 -14.61 -5.79
CA ALA A 5 -12.98 -14.40 -4.37
C ALA A 5 -14.39 -13.89 -4.08
N ALA A 6 -14.88 -12.93 -4.85
CA ALA A 6 -16.23 -12.40 -4.71
C ALA A 6 -17.29 -13.49 -4.93
N ASN A 7 -17.16 -14.28 -6.00
CA ASN A 7 -18.08 -15.38 -6.29
C ASN A 7 -18.06 -16.47 -5.20
N TYR A 8 -16.89 -16.74 -4.62
CA TYR A 8 -16.78 -17.66 -3.50
C TYR A 8 -17.54 -17.14 -2.27
N LEU A 9 -17.34 -15.87 -1.90
CA LEU A 9 -18.05 -15.26 -0.77
C LEU A 9 -19.57 -15.19 -1.00
N GLN A 10 -20.00 -14.96 -2.23
CA GLN A 10 -21.42 -15.02 -2.56
C GLN A 10 -22.00 -16.41 -2.33
N LYS A 11 -21.31 -17.44 -2.82
CA LYS A 11 -21.77 -18.83 -2.74
C LYS A 11 -21.75 -19.36 -1.30
N GLU A 12 -20.67 -19.15 -0.57
CA GLU A 12 -20.45 -19.77 0.75
C GLU A 12 -20.99 -18.93 1.92
N CYS A 13 -21.03 -17.60 1.76
CA CYS A 13 -21.45 -16.68 2.82
C CYS A 13 -22.76 -15.94 2.49
N GLY A 14 -23.35 -16.13 1.33
CA GLY A 14 -24.56 -15.40 0.91
C GLY A 14 -24.32 -13.89 0.70
N SER A 15 -23.06 -13.47 0.47
CA SER A 15 -22.72 -12.07 0.34
C SER A 15 -23.28 -11.45 -0.93
N CYS A 16 -23.77 -10.21 -0.85
CA CYS A 16 -24.19 -9.45 -2.01
C CYS A 16 -22.98 -8.81 -2.69
N ILE A 17 -22.75 -9.15 -3.98
CA ILE A 17 -21.63 -8.59 -4.76
C ILE A 17 -22.11 -7.33 -5.50
N ARG A 18 -21.30 -6.27 -5.42
CA ARG A 18 -21.45 -5.05 -6.20
C ARG A 18 -20.11 -4.69 -6.85
N THR A 19 -20.17 -4.18 -8.07
CA THR A 19 -18.99 -3.61 -8.73
C THR A 19 -19.05 -2.10 -8.57
N GLU A 20 -18.06 -1.57 -7.82
CA GLU A 20 -17.97 -0.15 -7.55
C GLU A 20 -16.75 0.47 -8.25
N LYS A 21 -16.91 1.69 -8.74
CA LYS A 21 -15.82 2.49 -9.29
C LYS A 21 -15.61 3.71 -8.41
N PHE A 22 -14.44 3.80 -7.83
CA PHE A 22 -13.98 4.98 -7.09
C PHE A 22 -13.07 5.80 -8.00
N LYS A 23 -13.60 6.89 -8.56
CA LYS A 23 -12.87 7.73 -9.53
C LYS A 23 -11.55 8.24 -8.96
N ASP A 24 -11.53 8.59 -7.68
CA ASP A 24 -10.35 9.16 -7.03
C ASP A 24 -9.24 8.13 -6.75
N LEU A 25 -9.49 6.81 -6.96
CA LEU A 25 -8.45 5.79 -7.00
C LEU A 25 -7.56 5.88 -8.25
N GLU A 26 -8.00 6.51 -9.32
CA GLU A 26 -7.20 6.68 -10.53
C GLU A 26 -5.94 7.53 -10.26
N ASP A 27 -6.02 8.50 -9.34
CA ASP A 27 -4.90 9.34 -8.91
C ASP A 27 -4.22 8.82 -7.62
N SER A 28 -4.29 7.51 -7.37
CA SER A 28 -3.78 6.89 -6.15
C SER A 28 -2.28 7.13 -5.93
N VAL A 29 -1.49 7.20 -7.00
CA VAL A 29 -0.04 7.46 -6.94
C VAL A 29 0.21 8.87 -6.40
N GLU A 30 -0.35 9.88 -7.05
CA GLU A 30 -0.14 11.29 -6.69
C GLU A 30 -0.70 11.59 -5.29
N THR A 31 -1.89 11.06 -5.01
CA THR A 31 -2.53 11.22 -3.71
C THR A 31 -1.71 10.58 -2.60
N SER A 32 -1.28 9.33 -2.79
CA SER A 32 -0.49 8.59 -1.80
C SER A 32 0.86 9.26 -1.54
N VAL A 33 1.57 9.62 -2.59
CA VAL A 33 2.86 10.31 -2.51
C VAL A 33 2.72 11.66 -1.83
N SER A 34 1.70 12.44 -2.19
CA SER A 34 1.47 13.77 -1.62
C SER A 34 1.19 13.70 -0.12
N VAL A 35 0.30 12.81 0.29
CA VAL A 35 -0.08 12.67 1.70
C VAL A 35 1.09 12.10 2.51
N PHE A 36 1.71 11.01 2.04
CA PHE A 36 2.82 10.36 2.75
C PHE A 36 3.99 11.32 3.00
N PHE A 37 4.46 12.02 1.96
CA PHE A 37 5.60 12.94 2.10
C PHE A 37 5.25 14.30 2.71
N SER A 38 3.98 14.54 3.04
CA SER A 38 3.56 15.72 3.81
C SER A 38 3.38 15.44 5.30
N MET A 39 3.44 14.18 5.73
CA MET A 39 3.36 13.81 7.14
C MET A 39 4.53 14.44 7.91
N LYS A 40 4.23 14.98 9.09
CA LYS A 40 5.21 15.51 10.02
C LYS A 40 5.67 14.38 10.94
N ASP A 41 6.89 14.52 11.47
CA ASP A 41 7.43 13.60 12.49
C ASP A 41 7.65 12.14 12.02
N ILE A 42 7.80 11.93 10.70
CA ILE A 42 8.24 10.64 10.18
C ILE A 42 9.73 10.48 10.52
N PRO A 43 10.15 9.32 11.09
CA PRO A 43 11.56 9.03 11.32
C PRO A 43 12.37 9.20 10.03
N ASN A 44 13.41 10.05 10.08
CA ASN A 44 14.27 10.27 8.93
C ASN A 44 15.14 9.03 8.67
N MET A 45 15.16 8.55 7.44
CA MET A 45 16.03 7.42 7.06
C MET A 45 17.53 7.69 7.25
N LEU A 46 17.93 8.96 7.34
CA LEU A 46 19.32 9.36 7.64
C LEU A 46 19.59 9.54 9.14
N GLN A 47 18.57 9.42 9.98
CA GLN A 47 18.73 9.55 11.43
C GLN A 47 19.81 8.58 11.94
N ASP A 48 20.73 9.09 12.75
CA ASP A 48 21.77 8.26 13.35
C ASP A 48 21.19 7.46 14.52
N PRO A 49 21.22 6.12 14.48
CA PRO A 49 20.72 5.29 15.58
C PRO A 49 21.43 5.57 16.92
N ALA A 50 22.71 5.97 16.87
CA ALA A 50 23.49 6.30 18.07
C ALA A 50 23.19 7.71 18.61
N ASN A 51 22.71 8.62 17.75
CA ASN A 51 22.34 9.98 18.13
C ASN A 51 21.12 10.45 17.34
N PRO A 52 19.89 10.22 17.84
CA PRO A 52 18.65 10.56 17.14
C PRO A 52 18.45 12.05 16.78
N LYS A 53 19.26 12.94 17.39
CA LYS A 53 19.23 14.38 17.08
C LYS A 53 20.11 14.76 15.89
N ARG A 54 20.86 13.80 15.32
CA ARG A 54 21.80 14.05 14.23
C ARG A 54 21.46 13.20 13.02
N ASP A 55 21.35 13.83 11.88
CA ASP A 55 21.27 13.13 10.60
C ASP A 55 22.66 12.81 10.06
N ARG A 56 22.81 11.62 9.52
CA ARG A 56 23.99 11.24 8.73
C ARG A 56 24.02 11.98 7.41
N SER A 57 25.21 12.27 6.92
CA SER A 57 25.37 12.90 5.62
C SER A 57 24.89 11.95 4.49
N LEU A 58 23.95 12.41 3.68
CA LEU A 58 23.45 11.66 2.52
C LEU A 58 24.59 11.28 1.56
N ILE A 59 25.53 12.20 1.29
CA ILE A 59 26.66 11.97 0.39
C ILE A 59 27.56 10.87 0.96
N MET A 60 27.84 10.91 2.26
CA MET A 60 28.67 9.89 2.92
C MET A 60 28.00 8.50 2.89
N GLU A 61 26.71 8.43 3.13
CA GLU A 61 25.97 7.16 3.08
C GLU A 61 25.85 6.63 1.64
N LEU A 62 25.72 7.51 0.63
CA LEU A 62 25.77 7.12 -0.78
C LEU A 62 27.14 6.55 -1.17
N THR A 63 28.23 7.22 -0.80
CA THR A 63 29.58 6.70 -1.10
C THR A 63 29.85 5.37 -0.41
N LYS A 64 29.47 5.22 0.86
CA LYS A 64 29.58 3.93 1.56
C LYS A 64 28.76 2.82 0.91
N SER A 65 27.55 3.15 0.46
CA SER A 65 26.68 2.17 -0.20
C SER A 65 27.23 1.74 -1.55
N LEU A 66 27.82 2.65 -2.33
CA LEU A 66 28.49 2.33 -3.58
C LEU A 66 29.75 1.47 -3.38
N LEU A 67 30.46 1.64 -2.26
CA LEU A 67 31.63 0.83 -1.89
C LEU A 67 31.24 -0.51 -1.23
N GLY A 68 29.95 -0.81 -1.09
CA GLY A 68 29.47 -2.06 -0.47
C GLY A 68 29.61 -2.12 1.05
N ILE A 69 29.99 -1.03 1.73
CA ILE A 69 30.16 -0.93 3.19
C ILE A 69 29.05 -0.13 3.85
N GLY A 70 28.02 0.28 3.08
CA GLY A 70 26.90 1.06 3.56
C GLY A 70 25.91 0.21 4.37
N SER A 71 25.38 0.76 5.47
CA SER A 71 24.31 0.15 6.25
C SER A 71 22.91 0.40 5.66
N ARG A 72 22.81 1.19 4.60
CA ARG A 72 21.57 1.59 3.96
C ARG A 72 21.57 1.22 2.48
N SER A 73 20.42 0.76 1.98
CA SER A 73 20.28 0.42 0.57
C SER A 73 20.29 1.68 -0.32
N LEU A 74 20.78 1.57 -1.54
CA LEU A 74 20.74 2.64 -2.54
C LEU A 74 19.29 3.13 -2.78
N GLN A 75 18.32 2.22 -2.70
CA GLN A 75 16.90 2.53 -2.83
C GLN A 75 16.43 3.49 -1.73
N ALA A 76 16.75 3.20 -0.46
CA ALA A 76 16.39 4.06 0.67
C ALA A 76 17.04 5.45 0.57
N LEU A 77 18.31 5.50 0.14
CA LEU A 77 19.02 6.77 -0.07
C LEU A 77 18.44 7.55 -1.26
N GLY A 78 18.03 6.87 -2.33
CA GLY A 78 17.33 7.48 -3.46
C GLY A 78 15.99 8.10 -3.05
N PHE A 79 15.17 7.38 -2.29
CA PHE A 79 13.93 7.93 -1.73
C PHE A 79 14.18 9.15 -0.85
N THR A 80 15.23 9.12 -0.01
CA THR A 80 15.59 10.25 0.83
C THR A 80 15.97 11.48 0.00
N LEU A 81 16.74 11.29 -1.08
CA LEU A 81 17.14 12.37 -1.99
C LEU A 81 15.91 13.02 -2.65
N ILE A 82 14.99 12.21 -3.15
CA ILE A 82 13.77 12.66 -3.81
C ILE A 82 12.87 13.43 -2.82
N ASN A 83 12.71 12.89 -1.60
CA ASN A 83 11.92 13.53 -0.56
C ASN A 83 12.51 14.88 -0.12
N LYS A 84 13.83 14.93 0.14
CA LYS A 84 14.50 16.16 0.57
C LYS A 84 14.38 17.29 -0.43
N ASN A 85 14.37 16.98 -1.73
CA ASN A 85 14.24 17.97 -2.80
C ASN A 85 12.78 18.21 -3.23
N GLN A 86 11.79 17.61 -2.57
CA GLN A 86 10.35 17.74 -2.89
C GLN A 86 10.02 17.47 -4.38
N LEU A 87 10.73 16.53 -5.00
CA LEU A 87 10.65 16.25 -6.44
C LEU A 87 9.36 15.56 -6.87
N PHE A 88 8.61 14.96 -5.92
CA PHE A 88 7.39 14.24 -6.27
C PHE A 88 6.21 15.17 -6.59
N ILE A 89 5.83 16.03 -5.62
CA ILE A 89 4.65 16.88 -5.77
C ILE A 89 4.93 18.27 -5.18
N PRO A 90 4.68 19.35 -5.94
CA PRO A 90 4.81 20.72 -5.43
C PRO A 90 3.96 20.97 -4.19
N ALA A 91 4.51 21.73 -3.24
CA ALA A 91 3.81 22.07 -1.99
C ALA A 91 2.43 22.71 -2.22
N SER A 92 2.27 23.48 -3.32
CA SER A 92 1.01 24.13 -3.70
C SER A 92 -0.13 23.15 -4.02
N ARG A 93 0.18 21.90 -4.40
CA ARG A 93 -0.84 20.89 -4.73
C ARG A 93 -1.17 19.96 -3.56
N ARG A 94 -0.47 20.04 -2.44
CA ARG A 94 -0.66 19.13 -1.29
C ARG A 94 -2.07 19.20 -0.72
N SER A 95 -2.61 20.42 -0.52
CA SER A 95 -3.97 20.60 0.00
C SER A 95 -5.03 19.96 -0.89
N TYR A 96 -4.85 20.04 -2.20
CA TYR A 96 -5.74 19.40 -3.17
C TYR A 96 -5.78 17.88 -3.00
N TYR A 97 -4.60 17.22 -2.91
CA TYR A 97 -4.54 15.78 -2.75
C TYR A 97 -4.99 15.30 -1.37
N HIS A 98 -4.77 16.10 -0.31
CA HIS A 98 -5.32 15.81 1.01
C HIS A 98 -6.84 15.85 1.01
N ALA A 99 -7.46 16.87 0.41
CA ALA A 99 -8.91 16.95 0.26
C ALA A 99 -9.46 15.79 -0.56
N LYS A 100 -8.73 15.38 -1.61
CA LYS A 100 -9.09 14.24 -2.44
C LYS A 100 -9.02 12.91 -1.69
N ALA A 101 -7.99 12.70 -0.88
CA ALA A 101 -7.88 11.53 -0.01
C ALA A 101 -9.02 11.48 1.00
N GLN A 102 -9.36 12.61 1.64
CA GLN A 102 -10.47 12.66 2.59
C GLN A 102 -11.81 12.34 1.91
N LYS A 103 -12.08 12.93 0.75
CA LYS A 103 -13.28 12.65 -0.03
C LYS A 103 -13.42 11.16 -0.38
N LEU A 104 -12.31 10.54 -0.86
CA LEU A 104 -12.30 9.12 -1.17
C LEU A 104 -12.54 8.25 0.06
N ARG A 105 -11.93 8.62 1.21
CA ARG A 105 -12.17 7.94 2.49
C ARG A 105 -13.65 7.97 2.87
N ASP A 106 -14.28 9.15 2.80
CA ASP A 106 -15.68 9.35 3.17
C ASP A 106 -16.60 8.54 2.25
N GLU A 107 -16.37 8.61 0.92
CA GLU A 107 -17.11 7.83 -0.07
C GLU A 107 -17.00 6.32 0.16
N MET A 108 -15.77 5.83 0.40
CA MET A 108 -15.56 4.40 0.68
C MET A 108 -16.21 3.99 2.00
N THR A 109 -16.09 4.80 3.05
CA THR A 109 -16.69 4.52 4.36
C THR A 109 -18.21 4.43 4.26
N GLU A 110 -18.84 5.36 3.54
CA GLU A 110 -20.29 5.35 3.32
C GLU A 110 -20.74 4.10 2.55
N LYS A 111 -20.05 3.75 1.47
CA LYS A 111 -20.41 2.58 0.64
C LYS A 111 -20.17 1.24 1.33
N LEU A 112 -19.13 1.12 2.14
CA LEU A 112 -18.81 -0.11 2.86
C LEU A 112 -19.67 -0.27 4.11
N GLY A 113 -20.00 0.82 4.81
CA GLY A 113 -20.75 0.76 6.05
C GLY A 113 -20.12 -0.19 7.07
N ASP A 114 -20.95 -0.83 7.88
CA ASP A 114 -20.50 -1.70 8.98
C ASP A 114 -20.18 -3.14 8.55
N ASN A 115 -20.69 -3.59 7.40
CA ASN A 115 -20.63 -4.99 6.98
C ASN A 115 -20.06 -5.21 5.56
N GLY A 116 -19.63 -4.16 4.90
CA GLY A 116 -19.07 -4.23 3.56
C GLY A 116 -17.56 -4.36 3.54
N VAL A 117 -17.05 -5.12 2.57
CA VAL A 117 -15.62 -5.18 2.28
C VAL A 117 -15.36 -4.88 0.81
N PHE A 118 -14.23 -4.23 0.55
CA PHE A 118 -13.74 -3.99 -0.79
C PHE A 118 -12.60 -4.95 -1.10
N LEU A 119 -12.76 -5.77 -2.14
CA LEU A 119 -11.74 -6.69 -2.60
C LEU A 119 -10.90 -6.03 -3.70
N TYR A 120 -9.60 -5.96 -3.49
CA TYR A 120 -8.70 -5.24 -4.38
C TYR A 120 -7.37 -6.00 -4.58
N PRO A 121 -6.69 -5.87 -5.74
CA PRO A 121 -5.37 -6.46 -5.90
C PRO A 121 -4.35 -5.88 -4.90
N VAL A 122 -3.36 -6.67 -4.47
CA VAL A 122 -2.26 -6.17 -3.63
C VAL A 122 -1.16 -5.49 -4.43
N CYS A 123 -1.06 -5.83 -5.72
CA CYS A 123 -0.04 -5.29 -6.62
C CYS A 123 -0.52 -5.38 -8.08
N ASN A 124 0.11 -4.63 -8.95
CA ASN A 124 -0.16 -4.61 -10.39
C ASN A 124 0.49 -5.76 -11.18
N GLY A 125 1.17 -6.69 -10.51
CA GLY A 125 1.84 -7.82 -11.17
C GLY A 125 2.38 -8.85 -10.20
N LEU A 126 3.10 -9.83 -10.74
CA LEU A 126 3.79 -10.87 -9.99
C LEU A 126 5.07 -10.32 -9.32
N ALA A 127 5.64 -11.12 -8.42
CA ALA A 127 6.95 -10.83 -7.85
C ALA A 127 7.97 -10.54 -8.95
N HIS A 128 8.79 -9.53 -8.73
CA HIS A 128 9.82 -9.07 -9.66
C HIS A 128 11.23 -9.38 -9.11
N TYR A 129 12.21 -9.35 -9.98
CA TYR A 129 13.60 -9.58 -9.60
C TYR A 129 14.15 -8.47 -8.70
N HIS A 130 15.19 -8.78 -7.95
CA HIS A 130 15.92 -7.82 -7.14
C HIS A 130 16.30 -6.56 -7.95
N ASN A 131 16.30 -5.41 -7.29
CA ASN A 131 16.64 -4.08 -7.86
C ASN A 131 15.65 -3.52 -8.90
N GLN A 132 14.55 -4.21 -9.23
CA GLN A 132 13.51 -3.70 -10.13
C GLN A 132 12.43 -2.85 -9.44
N VAL A 133 12.49 -2.68 -8.13
CA VAL A 133 11.47 -1.99 -7.34
C VAL A 133 11.17 -0.58 -7.84
N PHE A 134 12.17 0.17 -8.30
CA PHE A 134 11.95 1.53 -8.82
C PHE A 134 11.17 1.54 -10.14
N LEU A 135 11.39 0.55 -10.99
CA LEU A 135 10.67 0.42 -12.26
C LEU A 135 9.21 -0.02 -12.06
N ARG A 136 8.90 -0.56 -10.88
CA ARG A 136 7.57 -1.06 -10.52
C ARG A 136 7.01 -0.41 -9.25
N ALA A 137 7.49 0.77 -8.90
CA ALA A 137 7.08 1.50 -7.69
C ALA A 137 5.57 1.77 -7.62
N SER A 138 4.89 1.89 -8.78
CA SER A 138 3.42 2.04 -8.84
C SER A 138 2.67 0.86 -8.20
N GLY A 139 3.27 -0.33 -8.13
CA GLY A 139 2.68 -1.49 -7.45
C GLY A 139 2.46 -1.28 -5.95
N VAL A 140 3.31 -0.49 -5.31
CA VAL A 140 3.20 -0.16 -3.87
C VAL A 140 1.94 0.68 -3.60
N MET A 141 1.47 1.45 -4.57
CA MET A 141 0.32 2.33 -4.41
C MET A 141 -1.00 1.58 -4.21
N TYR A 142 -1.07 0.32 -4.64
CA TYR A 142 -2.23 -0.53 -4.42
C TYR A 142 -2.52 -0.77 -2.93
N THR A 143 -1.48 -0.80 -2.09
CA THR A 143 -1.61 -0.98 -0.63
C THR A 143 -1.46 0.33 0.12
N MET A 144 -0.58 1.21 -0.32
CA MET A 144 -0.27 2.48 0.33
C MET A 144 -1.51 3.39 0.43
N MET A 145 -2.39 3.37 -0.58
CA MET A 145 -3.60 4.19 -0.57
C MET A 145 -4.47 3.91 0.65
N PHE A 146 -4.73 2.65 0.98
CA PHE A 146 -5.60 2.29 2.12
C PHE A 146 -4.96 2.62 3.47
N ASN A 147 -3.63 2.58 3.57
CA ASN A 147 -2.90 3.08 4.75
C ASN A 147 -3.13 4.58 4.94
N ILE A 148 -3.06 5.35 3.86
CA ILE A 148 -3.29 6.81 3.88
C ILE A 148 -4.73 7.14 4.21
N LEU A 149 -5.69 6.36 3.71
CA LEU A 149 -7.09 6.49 4.04
C LEU A 149 -7.41 6.02 5.47
N GLY A 150 -6.47 5.39 6.19
CA GLY A 150 -6.68 4.86 7.53
C GLY A 150 -7.73 3.74 7.56
N MET A 151 -7.77 2.93 6.51
CA MET A 151 -8.67 1.79 6.39
C MET A 151 -7.94 0.49 6.71
N PRO A 152 -8.53 -0.42 7.49
CA PRO A 152 -7.96 -1.73 7.71
C PRO A 152 -7.91 -2.53 6.40
N ALA A 153 -6.80 -3.21 6.15
CA ALA A 153 -6.60 -4.04 4.99
C ALA A 153 -5.83 -5.32 5.35
N THR A 154 -6.33 -6.46 4.89
CA THR A 154 -5.72 -7.77 5.13
C THR A 154 -5.37 -8.43 3.80
N SER A 155 -4.10 -8.82 3.62
CA SER A 155 -3.65 -9.57 2.45
C SER A 155 -4.02 -11.04 2.55
N VAL A 156 -4.56 -11.60 1.48
CA VAL A 156 -4.99 -12.99 1.40
C VAL A 156 -4.30 -13.69 0.25
N PRO A 157 -3.53 -14.77 0.50
CA PRO A 157 -2.97 -15.62 -0.55
C PRO A 157 -4.07 -16.29 -1.37
N MET A 158 -3.94 -16.24 -2.69
CA MET A 158 -4.91 -16.81 -3.64
C MET A 158 -4.31 -17.94 -4.50
N GLY A 159 -3.24 -18.58 -4.01
CA GLY A 159 -2.52 -19.62 -4.72
C GLY A 159 -1.35 -19.09 -5.54
N LEU A 160 -1.01 -19.82 -6.60
CA LEU A 160 0.13 -19.53 -7.47
C LEU A 160 -0.33 -19.23 -8.90
N HIS A 161 0.40 -18.34 -9.55
CA HIS A 161 0.30 -18.10 -10.99
C HIS A 161 1.70 -18.17 -11.60
N ASN A 162 1.92 -19.10 -12.54
CA ASN A 162 3.24 -19.39 -13.10
C ASN A 162 4.30 -19.71 -12.03
N GLY A 163 3.91 -20.43 -10.96
CA GLY A 163 4.80 -20.78 -9.86
C GLY A 163 5.10 -19.64 -8.88
N LEU A 164 4.56 -18.45 -9.09
CA LEU A 164 4.73 -17.30 -8.19
C LEU A 164 3.46 -17.04 -7.37
N PRO A 165 3.60 -16.67 -6.08
CA PRO A 165 2.45 -16.39 -5.23
C PRO A 165 1.68 -15.17 -5.72
N ILE A 166 0.34 -15.28 -5.65
CA ILE A 166 -0.58 -14.20 -5.96
C ILE A 166 -1.56 -14.00 -4.80
N GLY A 167 -2.06 -12.79 -4.66
CA GLY A 167 -2.99 -12.45 -3.59
C GLY A 167 -3.88 -11.26 -3.92
N ILE A 168 -4.87 -11.09 -3.06
CA ILE A 168 -5.73 -9.91 -3.01
C ILE A 168 -5.68 -9.31 -1.61
N GLN A 169 -6.23 -8.13 -1.47
CA GLN A 169 -6.48 -7.54 -0.16
C GLN A 169 -7.98 -7.35 0.08
N VAL A 170 -8.36 -7.55 1.33
CA VAL A 170 -9.69 -7.29 1.86
C VAL A 170 -9.62 -6.01 2.65
N ILE A 171 -10.37 -5.00 2.24
CA ILE A 171 -10.40 -3.68 2.87
C ILE A 171 -11.79 -3.47 3.47
N ALA A 172 -11.88 -2.90 4.68
CA ALA A 172 -13.14 -2.51 5.29
C ALA A 172 -13.14 -1.04 5.73
N ALA A 173 -14.29 -0.56 6.19
CA ALA A 173 -14.39 0.77 6.77
C ALA A 173 -13.50 0.91 8.02
N PRO A 174 -13.13 2.12 8.44
CA PRO A 174 -12.31 2.34 9.63
C PRO A 174 -12.86 1.61 10.87
N ASN A 175 -11.96 1.02 11.66
CA ASN A 175 -12.26 0.21 12.86
C ASN A 175 -12.98 -1.13 12.61
N GLN A 176 -13.11 -1.57 11.35
CA GLN A 176 -13.68 -2.86 10.97
C GLN A 176 -12.61 -3.94 10.72
N ASP A 177 -11.54 -3.94 11.49
CA ASP A 177 -10.42 -4.91 11.39
C ASP A 177 -10.91 -6.35 11.53
N ARG A 178 -11.85 -6.60 12.45
CA ARG A 178 -12.44 -7.92 12.65
C ARG A 178 -13.13 -8.45 11.41
N LEU A 179 -13.81 -7.57 10.67
CA LEU A 179 -14.49 -7.95 9.42
C LEU A 179 -13.46 -8.32 8.35
N CYS A 180 -12.39 -7.54 8.19
CA CYS A 180 -11.28 -7.87 7.29
C CYS A 180 -10.70 -9.25 7.60
N LEU A 181 -10.40 -9.54 8.86
CA LEU A 181 -9.83 -10.82 9.29
C LEU A 181 -10.81 -11.98 9.09
N ALA A 182 -12.11 -11.80 9.39
CA ALA A 182 -13.12 -12.82 9.20
C ALA A 182 -13.27 -13.20 7.72
N VAL A 183 -13.36 -12.21 6.83
CA VAL A 183 -13.44 -12.44 5.39
C VAL A 183 -12.15 -13.06 4.84
N ALA A 184 -10.98 -12.58 5.29
CA ALA A 184 -9.71 -13.16 4.91
C ALA A 184 -9.61 -14.65 5.29
N LYS A 185 -10.07 -15.02 6.49
CA LYS A 185 -10.12 -16.42 6.93
C LYS A 185 -11.05 -17.28 6.06
N GLN A 186 -12.19 -16.76 5.66
CA GLN A 186 -13.10 -17.48 4.74
C GLN A 186 -12.45 -17.71 3.38
N LEU A 187 -11.78 -16.70 2.84
CA LEU A 187 -11.04 -16.83 1.59
C LEU A 187 -9.87 -17.80 1.70
N GLU A 188 -9.15 -17.79 2.83
CA GLU A 188 -8.08 -18.75 3.10
C GLU A 188 -8.61 -20.21 3.06
N ILE A 189 -9.77 -20.47 3.66
CA ILE A 189 -10.43 -21.78 3.61
C ILE A 189 -10.74 -22.16 2.16
N GLY A 190 -11.30 -21.23 1.38
CA GLY A 190 -11.72 -21.47 0.00
C GLY A 190 -10.58 -21.67 -1.00
N PHE A 191 -9.46 -21.00 -0.79
CA PHE A 191 -8.33 -20.97 -1.73
C PHE A 191 -7.07 -21.67 -1.21
N GLY A 192 -7.14 -22.27 -0.02
CA GLY A 192 -6.09 -23.12 0.54
C GLY A 192 -4.93 -22.37 1.21
N GLY A 193 -5.03 -21.06 1.36
CA GLY A 193 -4.08 -20.23 2.10
C GLY A 193 -2.66 -20.20 1.49
N TRP A 194 -1.69 -19.91 2.35
CA TRP A 194 -0.29 -19.96 1.98
C TRP A 194 0.18 -21.43 1.86
N ARG A 195 0.78 -21.74 0.73
CA ARG A 195 1.45 -23.03 0.48
C ARG A 195 2.87 -22.74 -0.03
N LEU A 196 3.84 -23.49 0.51
CA LEU A 196 5.20 -23.53 0.00
C LEU A 196 5.27 -24.36 -1.28
#